data_88556c7783d1af4143f091f0d0afb812
#
_entry.id   88556c7783d1af4143f091f0d0afb812
#
_cell.length_a   1.000
_cell.length_b   1.000
_cell.length_c   1.000
_cell.angle_alpha   90.00
_cell.angle_beta   90.00
_cell.angle_gamma   90.00
#
_symmetry.space_group_name_H-M   'P 1'
#
loop_
_entity.id
_entity.type
_entity.pdbx_description
1 polymer ?
#
loop_
_entity_poly.entity_id
_entity_poly.type
_entity_poly.pdbx_seq_one_letter_code
_entity_poly.pdbx_strand_id
1 'polypeptide(L)'
;MLIDEVNIVIKSGNGGNGLAHLYSDGSRPKGGPDGGKGGDGGDVYFKAVSDISRLNQFRFPKKFMAEDGEKGDQNNRSGSGGKDLILEVPIGTVINYDNGTSHELTEVGELFLAARGGRGGWGNHHFRSATNQTPREFQYGQKTEFKN
;
A
#
# COMPACT_ATOMS: atom_id res chain seq x y z
N MET A 1 -25.77 20.83 6.74
CA MET A 1 -25.09 21.72 5.80
C MET A 1 -24.28 20.90 4.81
N LEU A 2 -24.48 21.10 3.53
CA LEU A 2 -23.72 20.41 2.50
C LEU A 2 -22.34 21.05 2.35
N ILE A 3 -21.35 20.21 2.09
CA ILE A 3 -20.00 20.65 1.85
C ILE A 3 -19.73 20.51 0.36
N ASP A 4 -19.35 21.64 -0.28
CA ASP A 4 -19.10 21.67 -1.72
C ASP A 4 -17.66 21.37 -2.07
N GLU A 5 -16.75 21.67 -1.15
CA GLU A 5 -15.33 21.50 -1.38
C GLU A 5 -14.62 21.13 -0.09
N VAL A 6 -13.75 20.16 -0.16
CA VAL A 6 -12.90 19.77 0.99
C VAL A 6 -11.48 19.52 0.52
N ASN A 7 -10.53 19.82 1.38
CA ASN A 7 -9.11 19.52 1.14
C ASN A 7 -8.69 18.43 2.09
N ILE A 8 -8.20 17.32 1.54
CA ILE A 8 -7.74 16.19 2.32
C ILE A 8 -6.36 15.77 1.86
N VAL A 9 -5.68 15.01 2.70
CA VAL A 9 -4.40 14.41 2.36
C VAL A 9 -4.60 12.89 2.41
N ILE A 10 -4.20 12.22 1.34
CA ILE A 10 -4.27 10.76 1.27
C ILE A 10 -2.87 10.17 1.19
N LYS A 11 -2.73 8.99 1.73
CA LYS A 11 -1.49 8.23 1.65
C LYS A 11 -1.83 6.76 1.45
N SER A 12 -1.27 6.17 0.42
CA SER A 12 -1.33 4.72 0.24
C SER A 12 -0.40 4.04 1.24
N GLY A 13 -0.60 2.76 1.44
CA GLY A 13 0.24 1.98 2.35
C GLY A 13 1.65 1.82 1.81
N ASN A 14 2.63 1.81 2.71
CA ASN A 14 4.02 1.48 2.35
C ASN A 14 4.13 -0.02 2.10
N GLY A 15 5.03 -0.40 1.21
CA GLY A 15 5.40 -1.81 1.09
C GLY A 15 6.17 -2.26 2.32
N GLY A 16 5.93 -3.48 2.76
CA GLY A 16 6.69 -4.08 3.85
C GLY A 16 8.09 -4.45 3.38
N ASN A 17 9.05 -4.43 4.30
CA ASN A 17 10.42 -4.82 3.98
C ASN A 17 10.53 -6.33 3.84
N GLY A 18 11.43 -6.78 2.97
CA GLY A 18 11.80 -8.18 2.91
C GLY A 18 12.62 -8.55 4.13
N LEU A 19 12.66 -9.83 4.45
CA LEU A 19 13.43 -10.34 5.58
C LEU A 19 14.74 -10.94 5.10
N ALA A 20 15.84 -10.60 5.76
CA ALA A 20 17.14 -11.28 5.59
C ALA A 20 17.27 -12.29 6.73
N HIS A 21 16.98 -13.55 6.44
CA HIS A 21 17.02 -14.62 7.43
C HIS A 21 17.68 -15.87 6.83
N LEU A 22 18.45 -16.57 7.65
CA LEU A 22 19.06 -17.83 7.27
C LEU A 22 18.37 -18.96 8.02
N TYR A 23 17.84 -19.93 7.27
CA TYR A 23 17.23 -21.11 7.86
C TYR A 23 18.29 -21.92 8.57
N SER A 24 17.99 -22.33 9.81
CA SER A 24 18.89 -23.16 10.61
C SER A 24 18.05 -24.04 11.52
N ASP A 25 18.35 -25.34 11.53
CA ASP A 25 17.80 -26.28 12.50
C ASP A 25 18.92 -27.17 13.04
N GLY A 26 18.61 -28.04 13.98
CA GLY A 26 19.59 -28.89 14.62
C GLY A 26 20.29 -29.86 13.68
N SER A 27 19.65 -30.23 12.56
CA SER A 27 20.21 -31.16 11.58
C SER A 27 20.86 -30.43 10.39
N ARG A 28 20.59 -29.15 10.22
CA ARG A 28 21.10 -28.34 9.12
C ARG A 28 21.59 -26.99 9.61
N PRO A 29 22.74 -26.93 10.28
CA PRO A 29 23.21 -25.67 10.83
C PRO A 29 23.56 -24.63 9.77
N LYS A 30 23.74 -25.04 8.51
CA LYS A 30 24.02 -24.14 7.38
C LYS A 30 22.89 -24.15 6.36
N GLY A 31 21.67 -23.96 6.81
CA GLY A 31 20.52 -23.86 5.92
C GLY A 31 20.62 -22.65 5.00
N GLY A 32 19.91 -22.69 3.88
CA GLY A 32 19.86 -21.58 2.93
C GLY A 32 19.06 -20.38 3.43
N PRO A 33 19.09 -19.27 2.67
CA PRO A 33 18.30 -18.09 3.02
C PRO A 33 16.80 -18.39 2.87
N ASP A 34 16.03 -17.99 3.85
CA ASP A 34 14.58 -18.24 3.89
C ASP A 34 13.74 -16.99 4.20
N GLY A 35 14.34 -15.80 4.05
CA GLY A 35 13.60 -14.57 4.27
C GLY A 35 12.59 -14.30 3.16
N GLY A 36 11.35 -14.07 3.52
CA GLY A 36 10.26 -13.82 2.59
C GLY A 36 10.16 -12.38 2.13
N LYS A 37 9.42 -12.17 1.06
CA LYS A 37 9.11 -10.85 0.51
C LYS A 37 8.14 -10.11 1.44
N GLY A 38 8.30 -8.80 1.58
CA GLY A 38 7.31 -7.97 2.25
C GLY A 38 6.02 -7.87 1.45
N GLY A 39 4.90 -7.63 2.12
CA GLY A 39 3.62 -7.42 1.46
C GLY A 39 3.52 -6.05 0.82
N ASP A 40 2.67 -5.92 -0.20
CA ASP A 40 2.41 -4.62 -0.82
C ASP A 40 1.53 -3.79 0.09
N GLY A 41 1.71 -2.47 0.06
CA GLY A 41 0.83 -1.54 0.77
C GLY A 41 -0.52 -1.43 0.06
N GLY A 42 -1.55 -1.05 0.82
CA GLY A 42 -2.89 -0.85 0.26
C GLY A 42 -2.99 0.38 -0.61
N ASP A 43 -3.88 0.33 -1.59
CA ASP A 43 -4.18 1.45 -2.47
C ASP A 43 -5.27 2.34 -1.86
N VAL A 44 -5.37 3.56 -2.33
CA VAL A 44 -6.49 4.46 -1.99
C VAL A 44 -7.35 4.66 -3.22
N TYR A 45 -8.64 4.40 -3.08
CA TYR A 45 -9.63 4.60 -4.15
C TYR A 45 -10.69 5.59 -3.71
N PHE A 46 -11.20 6.35 -4.66
CA PHE A 46 -12.47 7.05 -4.51
C PHE A 46 -13.55 6.26 -5.25
N LYS A 47 -14.69 6.07 -4.62
CA LYS A 47 -15.83 5.38 -5.20
C LYS A 47 -17.00 6.34 -5.29
N ALA A 48 -17.58 6.45 -6.48
CA ALA A 48 -18.75 7.31 -6.69
C ALA A 48 -20.01 6.65 -6.16
N VAL A 49 -20.75 7.39 -5.36
CA VAL A 49 -22.05 6.97 -4.83
C VAL A 49 -23.09 8.04 -5.12
N SER A 50 -24.38 7.69 -4.98
CA SER A 50 -25.45 8.63 -5.25
C SER A 50 -25.76 9.57 -4.09
N ASP A 51 -25.22 9.32 -2.90
CA ASP A 51 -25.52 10.12 -1.71
C ASP A 51 -24.68 11.40 -1.67
N ILE A 52 -25.34 12.53 -1.95
CA ILE A 52 -24.68 13.84 -2.01
C ILE A 52 -24.09 14.27 -0.66
N SER A 53 -24.58 13.71 0.44
CA SER A 53 -24.08 14.07 1.76
C SER A 53 -22.73 13.42 2.12
N ARG A 54 -22.21 12.53 1.26
CA ARG A 54 -20.97 11.80 1.56
C ARG A 54 -19.74 12.69 1.74
N LEU A 55 -19.72 13.89 1.17
CA LEU A 55 -18.61 14.82 1.39
C LEU A 55 -18.51 15.26 2.84
N ASN A 56 -19.59 15.18 3.60
CA ASN A 56 -19.58 15.57 5.02
C ASN A 56 -18.65 14.70 5.86
N GLN A 57 -18.36 13.47 5.45
CA GLN A 57 -17.46 12.58 6.16
C GLN A 57 -16.03 13.13 6.24
N PHE A 58 -15.66 14.04 5.32
CA PHE A 58 -14.30 14.61 5.27
C PHE A 58 -14.19 15.91 6.03
N ARG A 59 -15.21 16.29 6.77
CA ARG A 59 -15.26 17.60 7.42
C ARG A 59 -14.18 17.76 8.50
N PHE A 60 -13.94 16.74 9.30
CA PHE A 60 -12.99 16.78 10.40
C PHE A 60 -11.70 16.02 10.12
N PRO A 61 -11.73 14.73 9.73
CA PRO A 61 -10.49 14.06 9.39
C PRO A 61 -9.88 14.70 8.14
N LYS A 62 -8.60 15.06 8.23
CA LYS A 62 -7.87 15.69 7.13
C LYS A 62 -6.93 14.72 6.43
N LYS A 63 -6.57 13.61 7.08
CA LYS A 63 -5.65 12.61 6.56
C LYS A 63 -6.31 11.25 6.52
N PHE A 64 -6.13 10.57 5.38
CA PHE A 64 -6.66 9.22 5.18
C PHE A 64 -5.54 8.35 4.67
N MET A 65 -5.35 7.20 5.28
CA MET A 65 -4.22 6.32 4.98
C MET A 65 -4.70 4.89 4.76
N ALA A 66 -4.22 4.27 3.69
CA ALA A 66 -4.38 2.83 3.52
C ALA A 66 -3.35 2.10 4.39
N GLU A 67 -3.58 0.81 4.57
CA GLU A 67 -2.76 -0.02 5.44
C GLU A 67 -1.43 -0.37 4.79
N ASP A 68 -0.35 -0.36 5.57
CA ASP A 68 0.97 -0.79 5.10
C ASP A 68 1.00 -2.30 4.89
N GLY A 69 1.85 -2.75 3.98
CA GLY A 69 2.15 -4.16 3.85
C GLY A 69 3.00 -4.64 5.02
N GLU A 70 2.85 -5.91 5.36
CA GLU A 70 3.61 -6.50 6.44
C GLU A 70 5.02 -6.88 5.97
N LYS A 71 5.94 -6.90 6.92
CA LYS A 71 7.30 -7.34 6.72
C LYS A 71 7.31 -8.83 6.34
N GLY A 72 8.25 -9.23 5.49
CA GLY A 72 8.50 -10.64 5.21
C GLY A 72 8.96 -11.39 6.46
N ASP A 73 8.72 -12.68 6.48
CA ASP A 73 9.04 -13.53 7.64
C ASP A 73 9.95 -14.67 7.20
N GLN A 74 10.43 -15.43 8.18
CA GLN A 74 11.27 -16.60 7.93
C GLN A 74 10.49 -17.72 7.25
N ASN A 75 11.17 -18.77 6.79
CA ASN A 75 10.58 -19.91 6.09
C ASN A 75 9.88 -19.49 4.79
N ASN A 76 10.46 -18.50 4.08
CA ASN A 76 9.96 -17.98 2.81
C ASN A 76 8.55 -17.40 2.88
N ARG A 77 8.10 -17.01 4.06
CA ARG A 77 6.77 -16.44 4.23
C ARG A 77 6.76 -14.99 3.78
N SER A 78 5.89 -14.70 2.82
CA SER A 78 5.65 -13.33 2.42
C SER A 78 4.80 -12.61 3.46
N GLY A 79 5.06 -11.33 3.68
CA GLY A 79 4.18 -10.51 4.50
C GLY A 79 2.83 -10.34 3.83
N SER A 80 1.79 -10.15 4.60
CA SER A 80 0.45 -9.90 4.08
C SER A 80 0.37 -8.54 3.41
N GLY A 81 -0.44 -8.44 2.35
CA GLY A 81 -0.73 -7.14 1.74
C GLY A 81 -1.58 -6.27 2.65
N GLY A 82 -1.35 -4.97 2.62
CA GLY A 82 -2.19 -4.01 3.32
C GLY A 82 -3.54 -3.88 2.65
N LYS A 83 -4.57 -3.59 3.43
CA LYS A 83 -5.92 -3.40 2.89
C LYS A 83 -6.02 -2.07 2.15
N ASP A 84 -6.77 -2.09 1.05
CA ASP A 84 -7.08 -0.88 0.33
C ASP A 84 -8.05 -0.01 1.13
N LEU A 85 -7.94 1.29 0.92
CA LEU A 85 -8.88 2.25 1.50
C LEU A 85 -9.80 2.76 0.39
N ILE A 86 -11.10 2.63 0.61
CA ILE A 86 -12.11 3.11 -0.34
C ILE A 86 -12.87 4.26 0.30
N LEU A 87 -12.77 5.45 -0.30
CA LEU A 87 -13.44 6.65 0.16
C LEU A 87 -14.64 6.91 -0.76
N GLU A 88 -15.84 6.86 -0.20
CA GLU A 88 -17.07 7.09 -0.97
C GLU A 88 -17.34 8.58 -1.11
N VAL A 89 -17.59 9.04 -2.33
CA VAL A 89 -17.89 10.43 -2.65
C VAL A 89 -19.09 10.48 -3.59
N PRO A 90 -19.85 11.60 -3.61
CA PRO A 90 -20.97 11.72 -4.54
C PRO A 90 -20.52 11.69 -5.99
N ILE A 91 -21.38 11.20 -6.88
CA ILE A 91 -21.15 11.37 -8.32
C ILE A 91 -21.08 12.86 -8.65
N GLY A 92 -20.28 13.19 -9.64
CA GLY A 92 -20.01 14.58 -9.98
C GLY A 92 -18.85 15.20 -9.21
N THR A 93 -18.30 14.45 -8.24
CA THR A 93 -17.13 14.92 -7.49
C THR A 93 -15.92 14.98 -8.41
N VAL A 94 -15.20 16.09 -8.36
CA VAL A 94 -13.94 16.28 -9.09
C VAL A 94 -12.78 16.14 -8.10
N ILE A 95 -11.90 15.21 -8.40
CA ILE A 95 -10.69 14.99 -7.60
C ILE A 95 -9.57 15.82 -8.21
N ASN A 96 -9.07 16.79 -7.47
CA ASN A 96 -7.96 17.63 -7.93
C ASN A 96 -6.70 17.34 -7.12
N TYR A 97 -5.61 17.07 -7.80
CA TYR A 97 -4.31 16.90 -7.17
C TYR A 97 -3.52 18.22 -7.19
N ASP A 98 -2.59 18.38 -6.27
CA ASP A 98 -1.73 19.57 -6.21
C ASP A 98 -0.92 19.79 -7.50
N ASN A 99 -0.63 18.69 -8.23
CA ASN A 99 0.13 18.80 -9.48
C ASN A 99 -0.70 19.29 -10.66
N GLY A 100 -1.96 19.65 -10.45
CA GLY A 100 -2.82 20.18 -11.50
C GLY A 100 -3.65 19.14 -12.25
N THR A 101 -3.44 17.86 -12.01
CA THR A 101 -4.28 16.83 -12.64
C THR A 101 -5.61 16.73 -11.92
N SER A 102 -6.66 16.32 -12.64
CA SER A 102 -7.99 16.17 -12.07
C SER A 102 -8.74 15.03 -12.74
N HIS A 103 -9.71 14.50 -12.03
CA HIS A 103 -10.61 13.45 -12.53
C HIS A 103 -12.00 13.65 -11.97
N GLU A 104 -13.01 13.57 -12.82
CA GLU A 104 -14.40 13.66 -12.41
C GLU A 104 -15.04 12.28 -12.36
N LEU A 105 -15.72 11.97 -11.27
CA LEU A 105 -16.47 10.73 -11.11
C LEU A 105 -17.87 10.94 -11.65
N THR A 106 -18.22 10.28 -12.75
CA THR A 106 -19.45 10.53 -13.49
C THR A 106 -20.51 9.44 -13.33
N GLU A 107 -20.14 8.24 -12.91
CA GLU A 107 -21.06 7.12 -12.81
C GLU A 107 -21.05 6.51 -11.40
N VAL A 108 -22.25 6.12 -10.92
CA VAL A 108 -22.37 5.42 -9.64
C VAL A 108 -21.61 4.09 -9.71
N GLY A 109 -20.81 3.84 -8.70
CA GLY A 109 -19.98 2.64 -8.63
C GLY A 109 -18.61 2.77 -9.26
N GLU A 110 -18.34 3.90 -9.92
CA GLU A 110 -17.01 4.14 -10.52
C GLU A 110 -15.94 4.14 -9.43
N LEU A 111 -14.86 3.40 -9.66
CA LEU A 111 -13.69 3.37 -8.78
C LEU A 111 -12.54 4.09 -9.45
N PHE A 112 -11.99 5.08 -8.75
CA PHE A 112 -10.83 5.81 -9.22
C PHE A 112 -9.64 5.54 -8.31
N LEU A 113 -8.54 5.03 -8.86
CA LEU A 113 -7.31 4.78 -8.11
C LEU A 113 -6.61 6.11 -7.84
N ALA A 114 -6.70 6.57 -6.59
CA ALA A 114 -6.15 7.87 -6.21
C ALA A 114 -4.69 7.79 -5.80
N ALA A 115 -4.28 6.70 -5.16
CA ALA A 115 -2.89 6.49 -4.76
C ALA A 115 -2.61 4.99 -4.74
N ARG A 116 -1.53 4.59 -5.40
CA ARG A 116 -1.12 3.19 -5.45
C ARG A 116 -0.21 2.85 -4.27
N GLY A 117 -0.45 1.73 -3.62
CA GLY A 117 0.39 1.25 -2.53
C GLY A 117 1.81 0.94 -2.99
N GLY A 118 2.76 1.05 -2.07
CA GLY A 118 4.14 0.70 -2.31
C GLY A 118 4.30 -0.81 -2.45
N ARG A 119 5.26 -1.24 -3.25
CA ARG A 119 5.55 -2.66 -3.41
C ARG A 119 6.35 -3.18 -2.22
N GLY A 120 6.07 -4.42 -1.82
CA GLY A 120 6.87 -5.10 -0.82
C GLY A 120 8.28 -5.37 -1.32
N GLY A 121 9.24 -5.27 -0.42
CA GLY A 121 10.64 -5.55 -0.73
C GLY A 121 10.91 -7.04 -0.78
N TRP A 122 11.84 -7.45 -1.62
CA TRP A 122 12.25 -8.85 -1.74
C TRP A 122 13.02 -9.28 -0.51
N GLY A 123 12.75 -10.48 -0.01
CA GLY A 123 13.52 -11.10 1.04
C GLY A 123 14.80 -11.73 0.48
N ASN A 124 15.69 -12.17 1.35
CA ASN A 124 16.97 -12.75 0.93
C ASN A 124 16.83 -14.07 0.17
N HIS A 125 15.69 -14.75 0.32
CA HIS A 125 15.42 -15.96 -0.47
C HIS A 125 15.45 -15.65 -1.99
N HIS A 126 15.00 -14.47 -2.38
CA HIS A 126 14.94 -14.07 -3.78
C HIS A 126 16.30 -13.66 -4.37
N PHE A 127 17.30 -13.48 -3.52
CA PHE A 127 18.66 -13.13 -3.96
C PHE A 127 19.59 -14.34 -4.01
N ARG A 128 19.04 -15.52 -3.79
CA ARG A 128 19.81 -16.76 -3.81
C ARG A 128 20.32 -17.06 -5.21
N SER A 129 21.59 -17.40 -5.33
CA SER A 129 22.20 -17.78 -6.60
C SER A 129 23.25 -18.85 -6.38
N ALA A 130 23.80 -19.41 -7.47
CA ALA A 130 24.85 -20.41 -7.39
C ALA A 130 26.12 -19.88 -6.74
N THR A 131 26.40 -18.59 -6.90
CA THR A 131 27.58 -17.94 -6.34
C THR A 131 27.33 -17.29 -4.99
N ASN A 132 26.06 -17.06 -4.66
CA ASN A 132 25.67 -16.43 -3.39
C ASN A 132 24.69 -17.35 -2.67
N GLN A 133 25.22 -18.39 -2.03
CA GLN A 133 24.40 -19.41 -1.37
C GLN A 133 23.76 -18.92 -0.07
N THR A 134 24.35 -17.91 0.57
CA THR A 134 23.86 -17.37 1.83
C THR A 134 23.72 -15.85 1.76
N PRO A 135 22.87 -15.32 0.88
CA PRO A 135 22.73 -13.88 0.74
C PRO A 135 22.15 -13.25 2.00
N ARG A 136 22.75 -12.14 2.41
CA ARG A 136 22.26 -11.33 3.54
C ARG A 136 21.54 -10.08 3.08
N GLU A 137 21.43 -9.93 1.78
CA GLU A 137 20.75 -8.79 1.18
C GLU A 137 19.26 -8.94 1.28
N PHE A 138 18.57 -7.84 1.45
CA PHE A 138 17.14 -7.77 1.32
C PHE A 138 16.78 -6.38 0.82
N GLN A 139 15.62 -6.29 0.19
CA GLN A 139 15.14 -5.04 -0.37
C GLN A 139 14.15 -4.39 0.59
N TYR A 140 14.33 -3.09 0.84
CA TYR A 140 13.34 -2.33 1.59
C TYR A 140 12.07 -2.19 0.78
N GLY A 141 10.93 -2.15 1.46
CA GLY A 141 9.66 -1.86 0.83
C GLY A 141 9.62 -0.44 0.29
N GLN A 142 8.85 -0.26 -0.76
CA GLN A 142 8.67 1.04 -1.36
C GLN A 142 7.88 1.95 -0.41
N LYS A 143 8.47 3.09 -0.06
CA LYS A 143 7.79 4.08 0.77
C LYS A 143 6.90 4.95 -0.10
N THR A 144 5.75 5.32 0.45
CA THR A 144 4.81 6.20 -0.24
C THR A 144 4.79 7.56 0.45
N GLU A 145 4.28 8.55 -0.24
CA GLU A 145 4.21 9.91 0.28
C GLU A 145 2.76 10.37 0.34
N PHE A 146 2.49 11.34 1.22
CA PHE A 146 1.16 11.95 1.29
C PHE A 146 0.87 12.71 0.00
N LYS A 147 -0.37 12.58 -0.48
CA LYS A 147 -0.86 13.28 -1.67
C LYS A 147 -2.14 14.04 -1.33
N ASN A 148 -2.24 15.23 -1.88
CA ASN A 148 -3.44 16.06 -1.69
C ASN A 148 -4.41 15.91 -2.85
#